data_9632fbd41f5e50e76118683adafb19d3
#
_entry.id   9632fbd41f5e50e76118683adafb19d3
#
_cell.length_a   1.000
_cell.length_b   1.000
_cell.length_c   1.000
_cell.angle_alpha   90.00
_cell.angle_beta   90.00
_cell.angle_gamma   90.00
#
_symmetry.space_group_name_H-M   'P 1'
#
loop_
_entity.id
_entity.type
_entity.pdbx_description
1 polymer ?
#
loop_
_entity_poly.entity_id
_entity_poly.type
_entity_poly.pdbx_seq_one_letter_code
_entity_poly.pdbx_strand_id
1 'polypeptide(L)'
;MAMLAAEGPNDLSSIRANGANFRIMKLKSGSLAYGNRKYVWRDVPERFDGWYYTQTNGGKMANISFTADKDGLAYAVTSMKHRHIISKEWSELPNLQFWYTDGGKTKMAIFHRWCKAGEFVRIPQGNWTGGILLAPKLTMGKSTEVHYPPPGVIISQSPDPQKVYIGSPSIVILPDGRYVASHDWFGKGTTYGTTEVFISSNRGALWERMSTIKGQFWSTLFLHKKKLYIIGAGKRYGPTVIRRSDDSGRTWTEPKDAKSGLLRGENAYHCAPVPVMNHNGRIWRAMEDKHGNEGWGRHFRAFVMSASEDTDLLDASNWTFSNRLPFKREWGDTSAAGWLEGNIVIDPDGKILNVLRLESKQGEQAAVVHVSADGREITFDPKTDIIRMPGGKTKFTIRFDPKTDRYWSLVNKASNPRAVRNVLALISSRNVRDWRVESVLLMHPDTGNHAFQYVDWQFDGNNIIAASRTAWGNSHNFHDANYLTFHRVMDFRSEARSIK
;
A
#
# COMPACT_ATOMS: atom_id res chain seq x y z
N MET A 1 49.50 1.59 -29.04
CA MET A 1 48.97 2.85 -28.47
C MET A 1 47.46 2.72 -28.45
N ALA A 2 46.89 2.43 -27.29
CA ALA A 2 45.41 2.38 -27.15
C ALA A 2 44.93 3.83 -27.07
N MET A 3 44.19 4.27 -28.09
CA MET A 3 43.46 5.54 -28.04
C MET A 3 42.48 5.44 -26.84
N LEU A 4 42.74 6.22 -25.81
CA LEU A 4 41.77 6.49 -24.74
C LEU A 4 40.54 7.15 -25.38
N ALA A 5 39.36 6.58 -25.19
CA ALA A 5 38.10 7.17 -25.61
C ALA A 5 38.04 8.62 -25.12
N ALA A 6 37.81 9.57 -26.01
CA ALA A 6 37.87 11.00 -25.70
C ALA A 6 36.76 11.37 -24.72
N GLU A 7 37.16 11.71 -23.51
CA GLU A 7 36.24 12.37 -22.53
C GLU A 7 35.86 13.73 -23.09
N GLY A 8 34.58 14.06 -23.05
CA GLY A 8 34.11 15.44 -23.29
C GLY A 8 34.58 16.32 -22.12
N PRO A 9 34.92 17.60 -22.37
CA PRO A 9 35.44 18.50 -21.31
C PRO A 9 34.52 18.68 -20.10
N ASN A 10 33.26 18.29 -20.24
CA ASN A 10 32.22 18.43 -19.20
C ASN A 10 31.74 17.07 -18.63
N ASP A 11 32.35 15.96 -19.01
CA ASP A 11 31.93 14.64 -18.52
C ASP A 11 32.38 14.40 -17.08
N LEU A 12 31.56 13.70 -16.31
CA LEU A 12 32.01 13.12 -15.03
C LEU A 12 33.01 12.00 -15.33
N SER A 13 34.29 12.29 -15.18
CA SER A 13 35.40 11.38 -15.55
C SER A 13 35.43 10.11 -14.69
N SER A 14 34.89 10.17 -13.48
CA SER A 14 34.81 9.04 -12.55
C SER A 14 33.52 9.11 -11.75
N ILE A 15 32.85 7.98 -11.61
CA ILE A 15 31.65 7.85 -10.79
C ILE A 15 31.82 6.66 -9.84
N ARG A 16 31.44 6.86 -8.57
CA ARG A 16 31.30 5.79 -7.59
C ARG A 16 29.83 5.36 -7.53
N ALA A 17 29.51 4.21 -8.15
CA ALA A 17 28.17 3.67 -8.15
C ALA A 17 27.87 2.92 -6.86
N ASN A 18 26.79 3.32 -6.16
CA ASN A 18 26.29 2.72 -4.94
C ASN A 18 25.05 1.88 -5.23
N GLY A 19 24.81 0.87 -4.40
CA GLY A 19 23.60 0.05 -4.44
C GLY A 19 23.87 -1.44 -4.55
N ALA A 20 22.91 -2.20 -5.12
CA ALA A 20 22.92 -3.64 -5.13
C ALA A 20 22.44 -4.24 -6.47
N ASN A 21 22.71 -5.54 -6.67
CA ASN A 21 22.28 -6.33 -7.83
C ASN A 21 22.88 -5.89 -9.17
N PHE A 22 24.06 -5.30 -9.14
CA PHE A 22 24.86 -5.01 -10.34
C PHE A 22 26.34 -5.27 -10.08
N ARG A 23 27.11 -5.34 -11.14
CA ARG A 23 28.58 -5.33 -11.12
C ARG A 23 29.09 -4.35 -12.16
N ILE A 24 30.33 -3.92 -12.04
CA ILE A 24 30.96 -3.02 -13.00
C ILE A 24 31.66 -3.82 -14.07
N MET A 25 31.34 -3.53 -15.31
CA MET A 25 31.89 -4.19 -16.47
C MET A 25 32.34 -3.16 -17.51
N LYS A 26 33.28 -3.54 -18.37
CA LYS A 26 33.74 -2.70 -19.47
C LYS A 26 32.79 -2.84 -20.68
N LEU A 27 32.31 -1.71 -21.20
CA LEU A 27 31.43 -1.66 -22.35
C LEU A 27 32.23 -1.81 -23.62
N LYS A 28 31.96 -2.88 -24.36
CA LYS A 28 32.54 -3.15 -25.71
C LYS A 28 31.56 -3.99 -26.51
N SER A 29 31.59 -3.82 -27.83
CA SER A 29 30.94 -4.78 -28.72
C SER A 29 31.49 -6.18 -28.48
N GLY A 30 30.59 -7.17 -28.26
CA GLY A 30 30.94 -8.53 -27.85
C GLY A 30 30.96 -8.81 -26.35
N SER A 31 30.99 -7.82 -25.48
CA SER A 31 30.87 -8.04 -24.02
C SER A 31 29.43 -8.39 -23.61
N LEU A 32 29.25 -9.15 -22.51
CA LEU A 32 27.95 -9.61 -22.02
C LEU A 32 27.09 -8.44 -21.55
N ALA A 33 25.88 -8.31 -22.07
CA ALA A 33 24.94 -7.25 -21.68
C ALA A 33 24.37 -7.46 -20.25
N TYR A 34 24.12 -8.70 -19.85
CA TYR A 34 23.56 -9.07 -18.55
C TYR A 34 24.38 -10.17 -17.87
N GLY A 35 24.42 -10.16 -16.54
CA GLY A 35 25.20 -11.11 -15.76
C GLY A 35 24.70 -12.55 -15.81
N ASN A 36 23.43 -12.76 -16.12
CA ASN A 36 22.76 -14.07 -16.15
C ASN A 36 22.21 -14.46 -17.53
N ARG A 37 22.69 -13.83 -18.60
CA ARG A 37 22.28 -14.11 -19.98
C ARG A 37 23.51 -14.17 -20.90
N LYS A 38 23.37 -14.89 -22.02
CA LYS A 38 24.42 -14.98 -23.08
C LYS A 38 24.32 -13.86 -24.12
N TYR A 39 23.49 -12.82 -23.84
CA TYR A 39 23.35 -11.69 -24.75
C TYR A 39 24.59 -10.81 -24.71
N VAL A 40 25.07 -10.38 -25.89
CA VAL A 40 26.24 -9.52 -25.99
C VAL A 40 25.89 -8.21 -26.70
N TRP A 41 26.60 -7.16 -26.31
CA TRP A 41 26.47 -5.84 -26.93
C TRP A 41 26.95 -5.87 -28.37
N ARG A 42 26.30 -5.09 -29.24
CA ARG A 42 26.66 -4.84 -30.64
C ARG A 42 26.53 -3.37 -30.96
N ASP A 43 27.37 -2.91 -31.88
CA ASP A 43 27.39 -1.56 -32.43
C ASP A 43 27.50 -0.48 -31.30
N VAL A 44 28.33 -0.76 -30.29
CA VAL A 44 28.64 0.21 -29.24
C VAL A 44 29.27 1.44 -29.88
N PRO A 45 28.70 2.67 -29.68
CA PRO A 45 29.26 3.88 -30.27
C PRO A 45 30.68 4.12 -29.81
N GLU A 46 31.56 4.56 -30.72
CA GLU A 46 33.01 4.74 -30.52
C GLU A 46 33.30 5.61 -29.27
N ARG A 47 32.52 6.68 -29.06
CA ARG A 47 32.63 7.53 -27.88
C ARG A 47 32.54 6.77 -26.55
N PHE A 48 31.75 5.72 -26.47
CA PHE A 48 31.51 4.93 -25.26
C PHE A 48 32.25 3.58 -25.25
N ASP A 49 32.96 3.26 -26.30
CA ASP A 49 33.76 2.02 -26.35
C ASP A 49 34.87 2.07 -25.32
N GLY A 50 34.94 1.04 -24.50
CA GLY A 50 35.90 0.98 -23.39
C GLY A 50 35.48 1.70 -22.11
N TRP A 51 34.36 2.43 -22.08
CA TRP A 51 33.78 2.95 -20.83
C TRP A 51 33.29 1.80 -19.93
N TYR A 52 32.95 2.13 -18.70
CA TYR A 52 32.40 1.16 -17.77
C TYR A 52 30.88 1.34 -17.63
N TYR A 53 30.21 0.25 -17.32
CA TYR A 53 28.77 0.27 -17.08
C TYR A 53 28.37 -0.63 -15.92
N THR A 54 27.21 -0.33 -15.33
CA THR A 54 26.57 -1.16 -14.30
C THR A 54 25.83 -2.32 -14.96
N GLN A 55 26.45 -3.51 -14.98
CA GLN A 55 25.84 -4.73 -15.52
C GLN A 55 24.89 -5.34 -14.51
N THR A 56 23.61 -5.40 -14.85
CA THR A 56 22.56 -6.02 -14.05
C THR A 56 22.27 -7.46 -14.46
N ASN A 57 21.41 -8.14 -13.74
CA ASN A 57 20.84 -9.42 -14.14
C ASN A 57 19.47 -9.21 -14.81
N GLY A 58 19.28 -9.73 -16.03
CA GLY A 58 18.00 -9.71 -16.71
C GLY A 58 16.92 -10.41 -15.88
N GLY A 59 15.78 -9.74 -15.64
CA GLY A 59 14.68 -10.22 -14.81
C GLY A 59 14.79 -9.89 -13.32
N LYS A 60 15.86 -9.21 -12.88
CA LYS A 60 16.00 -8.70 -11.51
C LYS A 60 16.23 -7.20 -11.54
N MET A 61 15.54 -6.51 -10.67
CA MET A 61 15.77 -5.08 -10.47
C MET A 61 17.08 -4.85 -9.72
N ALA A 62 17.88 -3.91 -10.23
CA ALA A 62 19.04 -3.39 -9.52
C ALA A 62 18.64 -2.13 -8.72
N ASN A 63 19.48 -1.74 -7.77
CA ASN A 63 19.47 -0.43 -7.16
C ASN A 63 20.78 0.26 -7.52
N ILE A 64 20.71 1.37 -8.27
CA ILE A 64 21.89 2.08 -8.76
C ILE A 64 21.72 3.56 -8.49
N SER A 65 22.70 4.14 -7.81
CA SER A 65 22.78 5.56 -7.53
C SER A 65 24.21 6.03 -7.44
N PHE A 66 24.43 7.34 -7.47
CA PHE A 66 25.71 7.96 -7.20
C PHE A 66 25.52 9.36 -6.64
N THR A 67 26.55 9.91 -6.02
CA THR A 67 26.63 11.35 -5.70
C THR A 67 27.70 11.92 -6.61
N ALA A 68 27.39 13.00 -7.33
CA ALA A 68 28.35 13.68 -8.17
C ALA A 68 29.44 14.34 -7.32
N ASP A 69 30.69 14.09 -7.62
CA ASP A 69 31.85 14.68 -6.90
C ASP A 69 32.20 16.09 -7.39
N LYS A 70 31.78 16.43 -8.60
CA LYS A 70 31.93 17.75 -9.24
C LYS A 70 30.76 18.01 -10.19
N ASP A 71 30.67 19.22 -10.70
CA ASP A 71 29.75 19.54 -11.78
C ASP A 71 30.13 18.79 -13.07
N GLY A 72 29.13 18.22 -13.77
CA GLY A 72 29.39 17.54 -15.02
C GLY A 72 28.25 16.68 -15.54
N LEU A 73 28.46 16.09 -16.74
CA LEU A 73 27.49 15.23 -17.40
C LEU A 73 27.60 13.78 -16.91
N ALA A 74 26.49 13.22 -16.46
CA ALA A 74 26.31 11.79 -16.24
C ALA A 74 25.55 11.16 -17.39
N TYR A 75 25.78 9.86 -17.65
CA TYR A 75 25.17 9.11 -18.75
C TYR A 75 24.44 7.87 -18.23
N ALA A 76 23.26 7.64 -18.77
CA ALA A 76 22.49 6.42 -18.52
C ALA A 76 21.95 5.83 -19.81
N VAL A 77 21.71 4.53 -19.80
CA VAL A 77 21.20 3.78 -20.96
C VAL A 77 19.98 3.00 -20.57
N THR A 78 18.97 2.96 -21.41
CA THR A 78 17.82 2.06 -21.28
C THR A 78 17.35 1.58 -22.64
N SER A 79 16.52 0.54 -22.69
CA SER A 79 15.96 0.08 -23.97
C SER A 79 15.01 1.12 -24.56
N MET A 80 14.96 1.24 -25.86
CA MET A 80 14.07 2.16 -26.56
C MET A 80 12.58 1.93 -26.22
N LYS A 81 12.19 0.69 -25.90
CA LYS A 81 10.84 0.35 -25.47
C LYS A 81 10.50 0.91 -24.09
N HIS A 82 11.51 1.10 -23.25
CA HIS A 82 11.35 1.53 -21.86
C HIS A 82 11.95 2.92 -21.57
N ARG A 83 12.22 3.72 -22.61
CA ARG A 83 12.75 5.08 -22.44
C ARG A 83 11.88 5.99 -21.54
N HIS A 84 10.60 5.69 -21.41
CA HIS A 84 9.69 6.39 -20.50
C HIS A 84 10.02 6.23 -19.00
N ILE A 85 10.84 5.24 -18.62
CA ILE A 85 11.29 5.06 -17.22
C ILE A 85 12.38 6.06 -16.84
N ILE A 86 13.12 6.60 -17.80
CA ILE A 86 14.09 7.67 -17.57
C ILE A 86 13.30 8.97 -17.35
N SER A 87 13.52 9.60 -16.22
CA SER A 87 12.80 10.81 -15.81
C SER A 87 12.96 11.96 -16.83
N LYS A 88 12.07 12.96 -16.75
CA LYS A 88 12.15 14.19 -17.60
C LYS A 88 13.45 14.98 -17.41
N GLU A 89 14.25 14.68 -16.40
CA GLU A 89 15.53 15.32 -16.10
C GLU A 89 16.69 14.80 -16.99
N TRP A 90 16.45 13.75 -17.75
CA TRP A 90 17.45 13.14 -18.67
C TRP A 90 17.09 13.46 -20.12
N SER A 91 18.07 13.92 -20.90
CA SER A 91 17.93 14.19 -22.33
C SER A 91 18.53 13.07 -23.15
N GLU A 92 17.79 12.56 -24.14
CA GLU A 92 18.28 11.53 -25.06
C GLU A 92 19.35 12.08 -25.99
N LEU A 93 20.44 11.34 -26.19
CA LEU A 93 21.43 11.63 -27.21
C LEU A 93 20.91 11.09 -28.54
N PRO A 94 20.57 11.95 -29.51
CA PRO A 94 20.04 11.49 -30.79
C PRO A 94 21.09 10.72 -31.60
N ASN A 95 20.64 9.73 -32.37
CA ASN A 95 21.45 8.94 -33.28
C ASN A 95 22.58 8.09 -32.68
N LEU A 96 22.66 7.98 -31.36
CA LEU A 96 23.60 7.11 -30.65
C LEU A 96 22.87 5.91 -30.06
N GLN A 97 22.79 4.83 -30.83
CA GLN A 97 22.09 3.60 -30.44
C GLN A 97 23.03 2.41 -30.58
N PHE A 98 22.85 1.44 -29.72
CA PHE A 98 23.46 0.12 -29.82
C PHE A 98 22.42 -0.93 -29.37
N TRP A 99 22.73 -2.20 -29.43
CA TRP A 99 21.74 -3.24 -29.15
C TRP A 99 22.41 -4.47 -28.53
N TYR A 100 21.62 -5.39 -28.00
CA TYR A 100 22.11 -6.68 -27.55
C TYR A 100 21.43 -7.84 -28.28
N THR A 101 22.11 -9.00 -28.32
CA THR A 101 21.76 -10.18 -29.12
C THR A 101 20.68 -11.02 -28.47
N ASP A 102 19.52 -10.46 -28.15
CA ASP A 102 18.31 -11.22 -27.87
C ASP A 102 17.55 -11.52 -29.17
N GLY A 103 16.50 -12.36 -29.11
CA GLY A 103 15.69 -12.70 -30.28
C GLY A 103 15.05 -11.50 -30.98
N GLY A 104 14.91 -10.36 -30.28
CA GLY A 104 14.33 -9.13 -30.79
C GLY A 104 15.36 -8.07 -31.20
N LYS A 105 16.65 -8.31 -31.06
CA LYS A 105 17.74 -7.32 -31.25
C LYS A 105 17.40 -6.01 -30.54
N THR A 106 17.14 -6.09 -29.22
CA THR A 106 16.67 -4.95 -28.45
C THR A 106 17.62 -3.77 -28.50
N LYS A 107 17.15 -2.66 -29.07
CA LYS A 107 17.90 -1.41 -29.22
C LYS A 107 17.88 -0.63 -27.90
N MET A 108 19.02 0.01 -27.62
CA MET A 108 19.26 0.85 -26.44
C MET A 108 19.41 2.30 -26.85
N ALA A 109 18.87 3.21 -26.05
CA ALA A 109 19.06 4.65 -26.17
C ALA A 109 19.94 5.16 -25.03
N ILE A 110 20.77 6.15 -25.32
CA ILE A 110 21.69 6.78 -24.38
C ILE A 110 21.12 8.13 -23.98
N PHE A 111 21.16 8.42 -22.71
CA PHE A 111 20.68 9.66 -22.10
C PHE A 111 21.80 10.32 -21.34
N HIS A 112 21.75 11.65 -21.23
CA HIS A 112 22.66 12.42 -20.41
C HIS A 112 21.90 13.40 -19.51
N ARG A 113 22.54 13.79 -18.42
CA ARG A 113 22.02 14.75 -17.47
C ARG A 113 23.17 15.55 -16.87
N TRP A 114 22.98 16.87 -16.75
CA TRP A 114 23.89 17.70 -15.97
C TRP A 114 23.66 17.49 -14.48
N CYS A 115 24.73 17.23 -13.73
CA CYS A 115 24.72 17.05 -12.28
C CYS A 115 25.58 18.12 -11.65
N LYS A 116 25.18 18.61 -10.49
CA LYS A 116 25.98 19.53 -9.65
C LYS A 116 26.78 18.74 -8.62
N ALA A 117 27.91 19.28 -8.18
CA ALA A 117 28.69 18.74 -7.10
C ALA A 117 27.84 18.53 -5.82
N GLY A 118 27.93 17.35 -5.23
CA GLY A 118 27.11 16.96 -4.08
C GLY A 118 25.71 16.46 -4.43
N GLU A 119 25.28 16.55 -5.67
CA GLU A 119 23.96 16.10 -6.09
C GLU A 119 23.86 14.57 -6.08
N PHE A 120 22.83 14.07 -5.39
CA PHE A 120 22.50 12.66 -5.38
C PHE A 120 21.63 12.30 -6.58
N VAL A 121 22.06 11.33 -7.39
CA VAL A 121 21.39 10.89 -8.60
C VAL A 121 21.05 9.43 -8.50
N ARG A 122 19.79 9.10 -8.77
CA ARG A 122 19.29 7.74 -8.90
C ARG A 122 19.12 7.37 -10.36
N ILE A 123 19.55 6.18 -10.73
CA ILE A 123 19.29 5.61 -12.06
C ILE A 123 17.98 4.84 -12.04
N PRO A 124 16.95 5.26 -12.79
CA PRO A 124 15.67 4.58 -12.84
C PRO A 124 15.81 3.11 -13.25
N GLN A 125 15.11 2.22 -12.56
CA GLN A 125 15.20 0.77 -12.77
C GLN A 125 13.86 0.19 -13.21
N GLY A 126 13.92 -0.82 -14.06
CA GLY A 126 12.80 -1.68 -14.43
C GLY A 126 13.22 -3.15 -14.36
N ASN A 127 12.26 -4.05 -14.46
CA ASN A 127 12.49 -5.48 -14.22
C ASN A 127 13.44 -6.15 -15.23
N TRP A 128 13.50 -5.64 -16.48
CA TRP A 128 14.36 -6.20 -17.55
C TRP A 128 15.35 -5.20 -18.12
N THR A 129 14.99 -3.95 -18.18
CA THR A 129 15.71 -2.91 -18.90
C THR A 129 15.78 -1.64 -18.07
N GLY A 130 16.15 -1.80 -16.83
CA GLY A 130 16.49 -0.67 -15.97
C GLY A 130 17.57 0.20 -16.59
N GLY A 131 17.69 1.42 -16.14
CA GLY A 131 18.77 2.29 -16.53
C GLY A 131 20.12 1.65 -16.18
N ILE A 132 21.05 1.75 -17.11
CA ILE A 132 22.44 1.35 -16.95
C ILE A 132 23.23 2.64 -16.82
N LEU A 133 24.01 2.79 -15.75
CA LEU A 133 24.90 3.94 -15.58
C LEU A 133 26.18 3.71 -16.39
N LEU A 134 26.59 4.72 -17.15
CA LEU A 134 27.85 4.73 -17.92
C LEU A 134 28.79 5.82 -17.36
N ALA A 135 30.08 5.51 -17.31
CA ALA A 135 31.12 6.51 -17.06
C ALA A 135 32.47 6.04 -17.61
N PRO A 136 33.39 6.97 -17.93
CA PRO A 136 34.77 6.65 -18.31
C PRO A 136 35.48 5.77 -17.29
N LYS A 137 35.20 6.05 -15.99
CA LYS A 137 35.64 5.23 -14.86
C LYS A 137 34.47 5.03 -13.90
N LEU A 138 34.11 3.78 -13.64
CA LEU A 138 33.15 3.37 -12.61
C LEU A 138 33.86 2.56 -11.53
N THR A 139 33.57 2.85 -10.28
CA THR A 139 34.01 2.05 -9.15
C THR A 139 32.81 1.65 -8.31
N MET A 140 32.89 0.49 -7.64
CA MET A 140 31.87 0.13 -6.64
C MET A 140 32.05 1.03 -5.42
N GLY A 141 31.00 1.70 -5.04
CA GLY A 141 30.87 2.33 -3.75
C GLY A 141 30.65 1.29 -2.64
N LYS A 142 30.55 1.74 -1.40
CA LYS A 142 30.11 0.86 -0.33
C LYS A 142 28.73 0.31 -0.73
N SER A 143 28.51 -0.98 -0.52
CA SER A 143 27.19 -1.59 -0.53
C SER A 143 26.41 -1.08 0.68
N THR A 144 26.13 0.20 0.69
CA THR A 144 25.06 0.72 1.50
C THR A 144 23.82 0.45 0.70
N GLU A 145 22.97 -0.45 1.17
CA GLU A 145 21.57 -0.39 0.81
C GLU A 145 21.13 1.05 1.14
N VAL A 146 21.09 1.91 0.15
CA VAL A 146 20.51 3.24 0.31
C VAL A 146 19.02 2.97 0.46
N HIS A 147 18.59 2.85 1.69
CA HIS A 147 17.18 2.76 2.02
C HIS A 147 16.57 4.12 1.72
N TYR A 148 16.03 4.25 0.49
CA TYR A 148 15.18 5.39 0.19
C TYR A 148 14.00 5.37 1.15
N PRO A 149 13.62 6.52 1.72
CA PRO A 149 12.40 6.59 2.50
C PRO A 149 11.22 6.13 1.64
N PRO A 150 10.24 5.48 2.23
CA PRO A 150 8.99 5.17 1.52
C PRO A 150 8.33 6.47 1.05
N PRO A 151 7.52 6.42 -0.02
CA PRO A 151 6.73 7.58 -0.42
C PRO A 151 5.77 7.99 0.71
N GLY A 152 5.50 9.31 0.80
CA GLY A 152 4.69 9.90 1.86
C GLY A 152 5.50 10.28 3.11
N VAL A 153 4.78 10.65 4.18
CA VAL A 153 5.39 11.01 5.47
C VAL A 153 5.38 9.78 6.38
N ILE A 154 6.52 9.44 6.96
CA ILE A 154 6.63 8.32 7.90
C ILE A 154 5.92 8.70 9.21
N ILE A 155 4.89 7.92 9.57
CA ILE A 155 4.24 7.99 10.90
C ILE A 155 4.97 7.09 11.89
N SER A 156 5.29 5.86 11.46
CA SER A 156 5.94 4.84 12.29
C SER A 156 6.81 3.93 11.44
N GLN A 157 7.83 3.37 12.07
CA GLN A 157 8.73 2.40 11.46
C GLN A 157 8.91 1.20 12.38
N SER A 158 8.99 0.01 11.80
CA SER A 158 9.30 -1.21 12.54
C SER A 158 10.69 -1.15 13.18
N PRO A 159 10.82 -1.54 14.46
CA PRO A 159 12.11 -1.63 15.12
C PRO A 159 12.94 -2.85 14.65
N ASP A 160 12.28 -3.89 14.11
CA ASP A 160 12.92 -5.07 13.53
C ASP A 160 12.08 -5.56 12.33
N PRO A 161 12.40 -5.10 11.11
CA PRO A 161 11.64 -5.45 9.90
C PRO A 161 11.55 -6.93 9.57
N GLN A 162 12.34 -7.77 10.23
CA GLN A 162 12.34 -9.22 10.01
C GLN A 162 11.47 -10.00 11.01
N LYS A 163 10.99 -9.34 12.08
CA LYS A 163 10.24 -10.01 13.15
C LYS A 163 9.02 -9.23 13.65
N VAL A 164 9.01 -7.92 13.49
CA VAL A 164 7.97 -7.01 13.98
C VAL A 164 7.42 -6.22 12.81
N TYR A 165 6.14 -6.35 12.54
CA TYR A 165 5.51 -5.77 11.36
C TYR A 165 4.40 -4.82 11.73
N ILE A 166 4.17 -3.81 10.88
CA ILE A 166 3.09 -2.84 11.00
C ILE A 166 1.80 -3.45 10.45
N GLY A 167 0.73 -3.47 11.27
CA GLY A 167 -0.60 -3.94 10.92
C GLY A 167 -1.65 -2.84 10.99
N SER A 168 -2.82 -3.10 10.48
CA SER A 168 -4.10 -2.41 10.70
C SER A 168 -4.04 -0.88 10.85
N PRO A 169 -3.60 -0.12 9.84
CA PRO A 169 -3.58 1.34 9.91
C PRO A 169 -4.99 1.90 10.04
N SER A 170 -5.18 2.87 10.91
CA SER A 170 -6.40 3.67 10.97
C SER A 170 -6.07 5.16 11.12
N ILE A 171 -6.94 6.04 10.60
CA ILE A 171 -6.75 7.48 10.65
C ILE A 171 -8.07 8.21 10.87
N VAL A 172 -8.04 9.27 11.69
CA VAL A 172 -9.20 10.12 11.97
C VAL A 172 -8.77 11.58 12.09
N ILE A 173 -9.68 12.51 11.73
CA ILE A 173 -9.52 13.94 11.91
C ILE A 173 -10.29 14.35 13.17
N LEU A 174 -9.60 14.92 14.14
CA LEU A 174 -10.24 15.44 15.37
C LEU A 174 -11.05 16.71 15.08
N PRO A 175 -12.00 17.09 15.97
CA PRO A 175 -12.80 18.31 15.79
C PRO A 175 -11.98 19.60 15.72
N ASP A 176 -10.78 19.61 16.30
CA ASP A 176 -9.84 20.74 16.25
C ASP A 176 -8.92 20.74 15.03
N GLY A 177 -9.10 19.79 14.10
CA GLY A 177 -8.36 19.69 12.85
C GLY A 177 -7.04 18.90 12.94
N ARG A 178 -6.63 18.43 14.13
CA ARG A 178 -5.48 17.53 14.28
C ARG A 178 -5.82 16.15 13.72
N TYR A 179 -4.80 15.41 13.27
CA TYR A 179 -4.97 14.03 12.82
C TYR A 179 -4.48 13.06 13.87
N VAL A 180 -5.21 11.96 14.07
CA VAL A 180 -4.78 10.83 14.89
C VAL A 180 -4.72 9.60 13.98
N ALA A 181 -3.61 8.87 14.07
CA ALA A 181 -3.43 7.61 13.37
C ALA A 181 -3.06 6.50 14.35
N SER A 182 -3.36 5.26 14.00
CA SER A 182 -2.96 4.09 14.77
C SER A 182 -2.52 2.95 13.88
N HIS A 183 -1.73 2.04 14.45
CA HIS A 183 -1.45 0.74 13.89
C HIS A 183 -1.19 -0.27 14.99
N ASP A 184 -1.35 -1.54 14.71
CA ASP A 184 -0.94 -2.62 15.62
C ASP A 184 0.37 -3.26 15.17
N TRP A 185 1.01 -3.97 16.11
CA TRP A 185 2.20 -4.76 15.86
C TRP A 185 1.83 -6.23 15.67
N PHE A 186 2.33 -6.84 14.58
CA PHE A 186 2.22 -8.28 14.38
C PHE A 186 3.57 -8.90 13.96
N GLY A 187 3.66 -10.21 13.95
CA GLY A 187 4.88 -10.95 13.64
C GLY A 187 5.46 -11.70 14.84
N LYS A 188 6.50 -12.47 14.59
CA LYS A 188 7.11 -13.38 15.59
C LYS A 188 7.64 -12.66 16.84
N GLY A 189 7.99 -11.40 16.73
CA GLY A 189 8.50 -10.56 17.83
C GLY A 189 7.40 -9.83 18.62
N THR A 190 6.11 -10.20 18.48
CA THR A 190 4.99 -9.46 19.08
C THR A 190 4.05 -10.36 19.86
N THR A 191 3.20 -9.75 20.71
CA THR A 191 2.13 -10.43 21.43
C THR A 191 0.82 -10.51 20.64
N TYR A 192 0.74 -9.88 19.44
CA TYR A 192 -0.50 -9.74 18.66
C TYR A 192 -1.66 -9.09 19.45
N GLY A 193 -1.35 -8.11 20.28
CA GLY A 193 -2.34 -7.42 21.13
C GLY A 193 -1.85 -6.05 21.59
N THR A 194 -1.09 -5.34 20.73
CA THR A 194 -0.59 -3.99 21.04
C THR A 194 -0.84 -3.06 19.86
N THR A 195 -1.46 -1.92 20.13
CA THR A 195 -1.71 -0.84 19.17
C THR A 195 -0.95 0.42 19.60
N GLU A 196 -0.28 1.06 18.66
CA GLU A 196 0.35 2.37 18.81
C GLU A 196 -0.55 3.47 18.26
N VAL A 197 -0.60 4.61 18.94
CA VAL A 197 -1.37 5.79 18.55
C VAL A 197 -0.45 6.98 18.35
N PHE A 198 -0.67 7.72 17.27
CA PHE A 198 0.13 8.87 16.84
C PHE A 198 -0.77 10.08 16.60
N ILE A 199 -0.21 11.28 16.78
CA ILE A 199 -0.91 12.54 16.49
C ILE A 199 -0.06 13.44 15.59
N SER A 200 -0.74 14.20 14.75
CA SER A 200 -0.15 15.29 13.98
C SER A 200 -0.92 16.58 14.20
N SER A 201 -0.22 17.63 14.63
CA SER A 201 -0.79 18.97 14.82
C SER A 201 -0.57 19.90 13.63
N ASN A 202 0.13 19.44 12.59
CA ASN A 202 0.51 20.23 11.41
C ASN A 202 0.06 19.57 10.10
N ARG A 203 -1.16 18.99 10.12
CA ARG A 203 -1.83 18.40 8.95
C ARG A 203 -1.04 17.27 8.29
N GLY A 204 -0.37 16.44 9.08
CA GLY A 204 0.35 15.24 8.62
C GLY A 204 1.80 15.48 8.21
N ALA A 205 2.35 16.68 8.37
CA ALA A 205 3.75 16.96 8.05
C ALA A 205 4.73 16.34 9.06
N LEU A 206 4.33 16.26 10.33
CA LEU A 206 5.07 15.58 11.40
C LEU A 206 4.10 14.78 12.27
N TRP A 207 4.60 13.67 12.83
CA TRP A 207 3.84 12.77 13.67
C TRP A 207 4.61 12.45 14.94
N GLU A 208 3.88 12.44 16.06
CA GLU A 208 4.41 12.10 17.39
C GLU A 208 3.64 10.90 17.94
N ARG A 209 4.35 9.95 18.55
CA ARG A 209 3.71 8.86 19.27
C ARG A 209 3.02 9.41 20.53
N MET A 210 1.73 9.13 20.64
CA MET A 210 0.89 9.62 21.72
C MET A 210 0.74 8.60 22.85
N SER A 211 0.39 7.37 22.51
CA SER A 211 0.15 6.30 23.49
C SER A 211 0.33 4.91 22.89
N THR A 212 0.52 3.93 23.76
CA THR A 212 0.55 2.50 23.46
C THR A 212 -0.61 1.82 24.21
N ILE A 213 -1.46 1.11 23.48
CA ILE A 213 -2.61 0.40 24.05
C ILE A 213 -2.33 -1.11 24.03
N LYS A 214 -2.24 -1.71 25.21
CA LYS A 214 -2.20 -3.17 25.37
C LYS A 214 -3.61 -3.75 25.38
N GLY A 215 -3.79 -4.95 24.86
CA GLY A 215 -5.12 -5.55 24.74
C GLY A 215 -5.98 -4.86 23.67
N GLN A 216 -5.36 -4.43 22.57
CA GLN A 216 -6.03 -3.81 21.42
C GLN A 216 -5.34 -4.26 20.13
N PHE A 217 -6.11 -4.73 19.14
CA PHE A 217 -5.60 -5.30 17.90
C PHE A 217 -6.65 -5.23 16.77
N TRP A 218 -6.23 -5.15 15.50
CA TRP A 218 -7.11 -5.07 14.33
C TRP A 218 -8.15 -3.95 14.43
N SER A 219 -7.74 -2.76 14.81
CA SER A 219 -8.65 -1.75 15.34
C SER A 219 -8.86 -0.58 14.41
N THR A 220 -10.03 0.06 14.56
CA THR A 220 -10.41 1.29 13.86
C THR A 220 -10.61 2.41 14.87
N LEU A 221 -10.00 3.57 14.57
CA LEU A 221 -10.30 4.84 15.22
C LEU A 221 -11.58 5.46 14.63
N PHE A 222 -12.43 6.02 15.45
CA PHE A 222 -13.59 6.80 14.98
C PHE A 222 -14.00 7.87 16.02
N LEU A 223 -14.72 8.86 15.54
CA LEU A 223 -15.30 9.88 16.39
C LEU A 223 -16.80 9.61 16.61
N HIS A 224 -17.22 9.74 17.84
CA HIS A 224 -18.63 9.78 18.21
C HIS A 224 -18.87 10.85 19.27
N LYS A 225 -19.84 11.76 19.04
CA LYS A 225 -20.16 12.88 19.94
C LYS A 225 -18.90 13.64 20.39
N LYS A 226 -18.00 13.94 19.44
CA LYS A 226 -16.70 14.61 19.63
C LYS A 226 -15.70 13.86 20.52
N LYS A 227 -15.98 12.64 20.95
CA LYS A 227 -15.04 11.76 21.67
C LYS A 227 -14.35 10.83 20.70
N LEU A 228 -13.11 10.49 21.01
CA LEU A 228 -12.33 9.54 20.22
C LEU A 228 -12.53 8.13 20.77
N TYR A 229 -12.84 7.21 19.87
CA TYR A 229 -13.00 5.79 20.18
C TYR A 229 -12.05 4.95 19.33
N ILE A 230 -11.69 3.78 19.85
CA ILE A 230 -11.03 2.70 19.12
C ILE A 230 -11.75 1.39 19.37
N ILE A 231 -12.12 0.68 18.30
CA ILE A 231 -12.86 -0.58 18.36
C ILE A 231 -12.15 -1.66 17.55
N GLY A 232 -12.05 -2.87 18.10
CA GLY A 232 -11.39 -4.00 17.45
C GLY A 232 -11.39 -5.26 18.30
N ALA A 233 -10.36 -6.11 18.14
CA ALA A 233 -10.14 -7.28 18.98
C ALA A 233 -9.12 -6.96 20.10
N GLY A 234 -9.20 -7.64 21.22
CA GLY A 234 -8.24 -7.47 22.32
C GLY A 234 -6.85 -8.06 22.02
N LYS A 235 -6.81 -9.05 21.13
CA LYS A 235 -5.61 -9.70 20.55
C LYS A 235 -6.01 -10.46 19.30
N ARG A 236 -5.06 -11.08 18.62
CA ARG A 236 -5.36 -11.97 17.48
C ARG A 236 -6.37 -13.04 17.87
N TYR A 237 -7.55 -13.03 17.22
CA TYR A 237 -8.70 -13.88 17.57
C TYR A 237 -9.15 -13.73 19.03
N GLY A 238 -8.98 -12.56 19.61
CA GLY A 238 -9.37 -12.25 20.97
C GLY A 238 -10.82 -11.78 21.11
N PRO A 239 -11.19 -11.28 22.29
CA PRO A 239 -12.49 -10.67 22.55
C PRO A 239 -12.70 -9.41 21.73
N THR A 240 -13.96 -9.01 21.48
CA THR A 240 -14.28 -7.70 20.88
C THR A 240 -14.25 -6.64 21.96
N VAL A 241 -13.43 -5.60 21.77
CA VAL A 241 -13.23 -4.52 22.73
C VAL A 241 -13.40 -3.15 22.07
N ILE A 242 -13.92 -2.21 22.87
CA ILE A 242 -13.99 -0.78 22.52
C ILE A 242 -13.40 0.03 23.66
N ARG A 243 -12.71 1.11 23.32
CA ARG A 243 -12.18 2.07 24.31
C ARG A 243 -12.52 3.49 23.90
N ARG A 244 -12.60 4.38 24.87
CA ARG A 244 -12.83 5.80 24.67
C ARG A 244 -11.64 6.60 25.22
N SER A 245 -11.29 7.64 24.52
CA SER A 245 -10.34 8.67 24.94
C SER A 245 -11.05 10.03 24.98
N ASP A 246 -10.89 10.73 26.08
CA ASP A 246 -11.41 12.07 26.29
C ASP A 246 -10.32 13.15 26.11
N ASP A 247 -9.07 12.75 25.85
CA ASP A 247 -7.87 13.60 25.75
C ASP A 247 -7.11 13.43 24.44
N SER A 248 -7.85 13.16 23.36
CA SER A 248 -7.32 13.04 21.98
C SER A 248 -6.37 11.85 21.75
N GLY A 249 -6.49 10.79 22.53
CA GLY A 249 -5.71 9.56 22.36
C GLY A 249 -4.51 9.41 23.31
N ARG A 250 -4.38 10.27 24.32
CA ARG A 250 -3.31 10.13 25.34
C ARG A 250 -3.61 9.00 26.31
N THR A 251 -4.85 8.96 26.80
CA THR A 251 -5.32 7.91 27.71
C THR A 251 -6.61 7.28 27.20
N TRP A 252 -6.85 6.05 27.60
CA TRP A 252 -7.95 5.23 27.11
C TRP A 252 -8.63 4.50 28.26
N THR A 253 -9.95 4.31 28.16
CA THR A 253 -10.70 3.46 29.10
C THR A 253 -10.24 2.00 28.98
N GLU A 254 -10.35 1.24 30.06
CA GLU A 254 -9.98 -0.19 30.09
C GLU A 254 -11.22 -1.08 29.99
N PRO A 255 -11.30 -2.00 29.00
CA PRO A 255 -12.42 -2.92 28.81
C PRO A 255 -12.34 -4.11 29.78
N LYS A 256 -12.68 -3.89 31.03
CA LYS A 256 -12.61 -4.90 32.10
C LYS A 256 -13.82 -5.84 32.11
N ASP A 257 -14.98 -5.31 31.79
CA ASP A 257 -16.27 -6.00 31.84
C ASP A 257 -17.24 -5.47 30.77
N ALA A 258 -18.47 -6.01 30.78
CA ALA A 258 -19.52 -5.62 29.82
C ALA A 258 -19.99 -4.16 29.94
N LYS A 259 -19.67 -3.45 31.04
CA LYS A 259 -20.02 -2.03 31.23
C LYS A 259 -18.88 -1.08 30.89
N SER A 260 -17.70 -1.59 30.62
CA SER A 260 -16.48 -0.79 30.45
C SER A 260 -15.79 -1.00 29.10
N GLY A 261 -16.45 -1.65 28.13
CA GLY A 261 -15.94 -1.81 26.77
C GLY A 261 -15.55 -3.22 26.36
N LEU A 262 -15.76 -4.25 27.18
CA LEU A 262 -15.68 -5.65 26.77
C LEU A 262 -17.02 -6.03 26.11
N LEU A 263 -17.13 -5.84 24.81
CA LEU A 263 -18.39 -6.04 24.08
C LEU A 263 -18.74 -7.52 23.90
N ARG A 264 -17.74 -8.36 23.68
CA ARG A 264 -17.88 -9.82 23.57
C ARG A 264 -16.62 -10.46 24.16
N GLY A 265 -16.80 -11.36 25.12
CA GLY A 265 -15.69 -11.96 25.88
C GLY A 265 -15.04 -13.20 25.23
N GLU A 266 -15.68 -13.80 24.24
CA GLU A 266 -15.18 -15.01 23.59
C GLU A 266 -13.92 -14.74 22.76
N ASN A 267 -13.03 -15.71 22.66
CA ASN A 267 -11.83 -15.63 21.80
C ASN A 267 -12.14 -16.22 20.42
N ALA A 268 -12.58 -15.38 19.49
CA ALA A 268 -12.84 -15.82 18.11
C ALA A 268 -12.85 -14.67 17.10
N TYR A 269 -12.78 -13.41 17.54
CA TYR A 269 -13.10 -12.27 16.69
C TYR A 269 -11.92 -11.83 15.83
N HIS A 270 -12.28 -11.43 14.61
CA HIS A 270 -11.40 -10.81 13.63
C HIS A 270 -12.10 -9.58 13.05
N CYS A 271 -11.34 -8.59 12.68
CA CYS A 271 -11.78 -7.44 11.90
C CYS A 271 -10.58 -6.75 11.24
N ALA A 272 -10.85 -5.78 10.39
CA ALA A 272 -9.86 -4.86 9.86
C ALA A 272 -10.22 -3.42 10.26
N PRO A 273 -9.33 -2.45 10.08
CA PRO A 273 -9.67 -1.03 10.21
C PRO A 273 -10.58 -0.61 9.04
N VAL A 274 -11.86 -0.84 9.20
CA VAL A 274 -12.92 -0.46 8.27
C VAL A 274 -13.84 0.57 8.92
N PRO A 275 -14.55 1.44 8.17
CA PRO A 275 -15.33 2.52 8.73
C PRO A 275 -16.38 2.06 9.76
N VAL A 276 -16.52 2.84 10.81
CA VAL A 276 -17.71 2.85 11.66
C VAL A 276 -18.67 3.85 11.04
N MET A 277 -19.90 3.41 10.72
CA MET A 277 -20.89 4.18 9.98
C MET A 277 -22.02 4.64 10.90
N ASN A 278 -22.43 5.91 10.80
CA ASN A 278 -23.67 6.42 11.39
C ASN A 278 -24.78 6.42 10.35
N HIS A 279 -25.90 5.80 10.68
CA HIS A 279 -27.09 5.80 9.83
C HIS A 279 -28.34 5.54 10.67
N ASN A 280 -29.40 6.35 10.43
CA ASN A 280 -30.72 6.23 11.10
C ASN A 280 -30.60 6.13 12.63
N GLY A 281 -29.83 7.02 13.26
CA GLY A 281 -29.67 7.08 14.72
C GLY A 281 -28.90 5.90 15.31
N ARG A 282 -28.19 5.15 14.50
CA ARG A 282 -27.38 4.01 14.95
C ARG A 282 -25.95 4.08 14.41
N ILE A 283 -25.04 3.52 15.19
CA ILE A 283 -23.64 3.26 14.81
C ILE A 283 -23.56 1.82 14.33
N TRP A 284 -22.91 1.59 13.20
CA TRP A 284 -22.79 0.31 12.53
C TRP A 284 -21.34 -0.09 12.33
N ARG A 285 -21.02 -1.37 12.55
CA ARG A 285 -19.70 -1.94 12.37
C ARG A 285 -19.78 -3.35 11.81
N ALA A 286 -19.03 -3.62 10.74
CA ALA A 286 -18.82 -4.98 10.23
C ALA A 286 -17.74 -5.70 11.05
N MET A 287 -17.96 -6.95 11.32
CA MET A 287 -17.05 -7.86 12.03
C MET A 287 -17.14 -9.26 11.44
N GLU A 288 -16.20 -10.10 11.81
CA GLU A 288 -16.27 -11.54 11.58
C GLU A 288 -15.77 -12.33 12.79
N ASP A 289 -16.22 -13.58 12.92
CA ASP A 289 -15.65 -14.51 13.87
C ASP A 289 -15.02 -15.73 13.16
N LYS A 290 -14.01 -16.28 13.80
CA LYS A 290 -13.38 -17.53 13.36
C LYS A 290 -14.23 -18.72 13.82
N HIS A 291 -14.63 -19.56 12.86
CA HIS A 291 -15.35 -20.81 13.11
C HIS A 291 -14.67 -21.97 12.38
N GLY A 292 -14.33 -23.04 13.12
CA GLY A 292 -13.62 -24.17 12.53
C GLY A 292 -12.16 -23.89 12.15
N ASN A 293 -11.56 -24.79 11.37
CA ASN A 293 -10.13 -24.78 11.00
C ASN A 293 -9.89 -24.85 9.49
N GLU A 294 -10.80 -24.39 8.68
CA GLU A 294 -10.75 -24.50 7.21
C GLU A 294 -9.72 -23.59 6.52
N GLY A 295 -8.95 -22.83 7.27
CA GLY A 295 -7.93 -21.90 6.76
C GLY A 295 -8.44 -20.47 6.60
N TRP A 296 -7.51 -19.55 6.30
CA TRP A 296 -7.76 -18.12 6.19
C TRP A 296 -8.86 -17.81 5.17
N GLY A 297 -9.77 -16.91 5.53
CA GLY A 297 -10.94 -16.54 4.74
C GLY A 297 -12.13 -17.49 4.91
N ARG A 298 -11.91 -18.80 4.77
CA ARG A 298 -12.97 -19.83 4.83
C ARG A 298 -13.56 -20.04 6.22
N HIS A 299 -12.74 -19.90 7.25
CA HIS A 299 -13.20 -20.06 8.62
C HIS A 299 -13.91 -18.83 9.18
N PHE A 300 -14.06 -17.74 8.41
CA PHE A 300 -14.73 -16.56 8.89
C PHE A 300 -16.22 -16.58 8.59
N ARG A 301 -17.01 -16.23 9.62
CA ARG A 301 -18.42 -15.93 9.47
C ARG A 301 -18.61 -14.43 9.61
N ALA A 302 -19.15 -13.80 8.59
CA ALA A 302 -19.46 -12.37 8.62
C ALA A 302 -20.63 -12.10 9.58
N PHE A 303 -20.58 -10.95 10.25
CA PHE A 303 -21.70 -10.40 11.00
C PHE A 303 -21.59 -8.88 11.10
N VAL A 304 -22.68 -8.26 11.53
CA VAL A 304 -22.74 -6.83 11.79
C VAL A 304 -23.11 -6.60 13.25
N MET A 305 -22.52 -5.57 13.83
CA MET A 305 -22.89 -5.06 15.14
C MET A 305 -23.32 -3.61 15.03
N SER A 306 -24.31 -3.22 15.84
CA SER A 306 -24.82 -1.85 15.87
C SER A 306 -25.30 -1.45 17.27
N ALA A 307 -25.25 -0.16 17.57
CA ALA A 307 -25.77 0.43 18.80
C ALA A 307 -26.50 1.74 18.47
N SER A 308 -27.50 2.12 19.29
CA SER A 308 -28.05 3.46 19.18
C SER A 308 -27.00 4.52 19.48
N GLU A 309 -26.95 5.57 18.66
CA GLU A 309 -25.96 6.65 18.81
C GLU A 309 -26.11 7.44 20.13
N ASP A 310 -27.26 7.33 20.82
CA ASP A 310 -27.53 8.01 22.06
C ASP A 310 -27.18 7.20 23.31
N THR A 311 -26.75 5.96 23.14
CA THR A 311 -26.37 5.08 24.26
C THR A 311 -24.87 5.14 24.57
N ASP A 312 -24.48 4.66 25.74
CA ASP A 312 -23.05 4.48 26.05
C ASP A 312 -22.49 3.29 25.24
N LEU A 313 -21.56 3.60 24.37
CA LEU A 313 -20.92 2.60 23.50
C LEU A 313 -20.00 1.63 24.25
N LEU A 314 -19.60 1.96 25.49
CA LEU A 314 -18.80 1.08 26.34
C LEU A 314 -19.64 -0.02 26.99
N ASP A 315 -20.97 0.14 27.04
CA ASP A 315 -21.88 -0.87 27.58
C ASP A 315 -22.28 -1.89 26.53
N ALA A 316 -21.86 -3.14 26.69
CA ALA A 316 -22.12 -4.24 25.76
C ALA A 316 -23.62 -4.50 25.53
N SER A 317 -24.49 -4.21 26.57
CA SER A 317 -25.94 -4.41 26.47
C SER A 317 -26.63 -3.48 25.46
N ASN A 318 -25.97 -2.39 25.07
CA ASN A 318 -26.45 -1.44 24.06
C ASN A 318 -26.19 -1.90 22.63
N TRP A 319 -25.42 -2.96 22.44
CA TRP A 319 -25.04 -3.46 21.12
C TRP A 319 -25.94 -4.60 20.66
N THR A 320 -26.47 -4.47 19.45
CA THR A 320 -27.17 -5.51 18.70
C THR A 320 -26.17 -6.22 17.79
N PHE A 321 -26.29 -7.55 17.67
CA PHE A 321 -25.47 -8.39 16.80
C PHE A 321 -26.36 -9.15 15.83
N SER A 322 -25.99 -9.20 14.55
CA SER A 322 -26.71 -10.02 13.58
C SER A 322 -26.39 -11.51 13.74
N ASN A 323 -27.12 -12.34 13.00
CA ASN A 323 -26.73 -13.74 12.77
C ASN A 323 -25.29 -13.82 12.22
N ARG A 324 -24.68 -15.01 12.31
CA ARG A 324 -23.37 -15.33 11.76
C ARG A 324 -23.54 -16.01 10.41
N LEU A 325 -22.98 -15.43 9.35
CA LEU A 325 -23.12 -15.93 7.99
C LEU A 325 -21.77 -16.49 7.50
N PRO A 326 -21.60 -17.84 7.44
CA PRO A 326 -20.40 -18.44 6.85
C PRO A 326 -20.44 -18.33 5.33
N PHE A 327 -19.28 -18.21 4.68
CA PHE A 327 -19.20 -18.35 3.22
C PHE A 327 -19.33 -19.84 2.83
N LYS A 328 -20.26 -20.16 1.94
CA LYS A 328 -20.44 -21.54 1.46
C LYS A 328 -19.63 -21.77 0.18
N ARG A 329 -19.01 -22.95 0.08
CA ARG A 329 -18.13 -23.28 -1.06
C ARG A 329 -18.85 -23.24 -2.43
N GLU A 330 -20.11 -23.56 -2.46
CA GLU A 330 -20.94 -23.50 -3.65
C GLU A 330 -21.27 -22.06 -4.14
N TRP A 331 -20.89 -21.04 -3.37
CA TRP A 331 -21.08 -19.65 -3.71
C TRP A 331 -19.83 -19.07 -4.39
N GLY A 332 -19.72 -19.15 -5.67
CA GLY A 332 -18.65 -18.56 -6.45
C GLY A 332 -17.59 -19.54 -6.93
N ASP A 333 -16.38 -19.06 -7.22
CA ASP A 333 -15.28 -19.91 -7.67
C ASP A 333 -14.87 -20.88 -6.55
N THR A 334 -15.19 -22.14 -6.73
CA THR A 334 -15.08 -23.24 -5.74
C THR A 334 -13.68 -23.46 -5.18
N SER A 335 -12.67 -22.82 -5.75
CA SER A 335 -11.28 -23.17 -5.48
C SER A 335 -10.62 -22.44 -4.31
N ALA A 336 -11.19 -21.34 -3.80
CA ALA A 336 -10.54 -20.58 -2.72
C ALA A 336 -11.42 -19.57 -1.97
N ALA A 337 -12.73 -19.63 -2.12
CA ALA A 337 -13.57 -18.55 -1.64
C ALA A 337 -13.77 -18.54 -0.12
N GLY A 338 -13.67 -17.39 0.44
CA GLY A 338 -14.02 -17.01 1.79
C GLY A 338 -14.10 -15.49 1.82
N TRP A 339 -14.69 -14.92 2.84
CA TRP A 339 -14.83 -13.48 2.98
C TRP A 339 -14.37 -12.95 4.33
N LEU A 340 -14.05 -11.67 4.37
CA LEU A 340 -13.61 -10.96 5.57
C LEU A 340 -13.57 -9.44 5.33
N GLU A 341 -13.31 -8.68 6.41
CA GLU A 341 -12.96 -7.26 6.36
C GLU A 341 -14.05 -6.38 5.71
N GLY A 342 -15.30 -6.59 6.14
CA GLY A 342 -16.48 -5.93 5.58
C GLY A 342 -16.55 -4.43 5.86
N ASN A 343 -17.18 -3.70 4.94
CA ASN A 343 -17.48 -2.27 5.06
C ASN A 343 -18.99 -2.06 5.09
N ILE A 344 -19.51 -1.40 6.12
CA ILE A 344 -20.89 -0.97 6.12
C ILE A 344 -21.04 0.24 5.21
N VAL A 345 -21.97 0.14 4.27
CA VAL A 345 -22.28 1.16 3.27
C VAL A 345 -23.79 1.30 3.17
N ILE A 346 -24.27 2.52 2.98
CA ILE A 346 -25.69 2.78 2.68
C ILE A 346 -25.80 2.95 1.18
N ASP A 347 -26.62 2.14 0.52
CA ASP A 347 -26.82 2.25 -0.93
C ASP A 347 -27.70 3.47 -1.30
N PRO A 348 -27.88 3.80 -2.58
CA PRO A 348 -28.71 4.93 -3.01
C PRO A 348 -30.19 4.81 -2.61
N ASP A 349 -30.68 3.58 -2.36
CA ASP A 349 -32.04 3.31 -1.92
C ASP A 349 -32.18 3.40 -0.37
N GLY A 350 -31.10 3.72 0.35
CA GLY A 350 -31.06 3.78 1.83
C GLY A 350 -30.93 2.42 2.52
N LYS A 351 -30.65 1.34 1.77
CA LYS A 351 -30.44 0.00 2.34
C LYS A 351 -29.04 -0.12 2.93
N ILE A 352 -28.95 -0.85 4.03
CA ILE A 352 -27.68 -1.11 4.71
C ILE A 352 -27.02 -2.34 4.06
N LEU A 353 -25.82 -2.16 3.58
CA LEU A 353 -25.00 -3.20 2.95
C LEU A 353 -23.71 -3.41 3.75
N ASN A 354 -23.22 -4.64 3.78
CA ASN A 354 -21.87 -4.97 4.22
C ASN A 354 -21.09 -5.49 3.02
N VAL A 355 -20.18 -4.68 2.49
CA VAL A 355 -19.33 -5.02 1.34
C VAL A 355 -18.06 -5.68 1.84
N LEU A 356 -17.90 -6.97 1.57
CA LEU A 356 -16.83 -7.82 2.07
C LEU A 356 -15.76 -8.08 1.01
N ARG A 357 -14.50 -8.05 1.43
CA ARG A 357 -13.40 -8.62 0.69
C ARG A 357 -13.66 -10.09 0.41
N LEU A 358 -13.47 -10.52 -0.84
CA LEU A 358 -13.69 -11.90 -1.27
C LEU A 358 -12.37 -12.55 -1.70
N GLU A 359 -11.96 -13.60 -1.00
CA GLU A 359 -10.81 -14.43 -1.36
C GLU A 359 -11.14 -15.30 -2.58
N SER A 360 -11.12 -14.72 -3.77
CA SER A 360 -11.44 -15.36 -5.05
C SER A 360 -10.20 -15.63 -5.88
N LYS A 361 -10.13 -16.76 -6.61
CA LYS A 361 -9.09 -17.01 -7.62
C LYS A 361 -9.31 -16.19 -8.90
N GLN A 362 -10.54 -15.83 -9.20
CA GLN A 362 -10.86 -14.97 -10.34
C GLN A 362 -10.39 -13.51 -10.14
N GLY A 363 -9.89 -13.18 -8.95
CA GLY A 363 -9.36 -11.85 -8.64
C GLY A 363 -10.48 -10.85 -8.34
N GLU A 364 -10.29 -9.63 -8.52
CA GLU A 364 -11.06 -8.39 -8.38
C GLU A 364 -12.59 -8.54 -8.18
N GLN A 365 -13.01 -9.28 -7.14
CA GLN A 365 -14.40 -9.47 -6.74
C GLN A 365 -14.60 -9.10 -5.28
N ALA A 366 -15.80 -8.65 -4.94
CA ALA A 366 -16.27 -8.42 -3.57
C ALA A 366 -17.66 -9.05 -3.39
N ALA A 367 -18.06 -9.28 -2.14
CA ALA A 367 -19.39 -9.78 -1.81
C ALA A 367 -20.20 -8.67 -1.14
N VAL A 368 -21.47 -8.53 -1.51
CA VAL A 368 -22.42 -7.56 -0.97
C VAL A 368 -23.43 -8.29 -0.10
N VAL A 369 -23.35 -8.15 1.20
CA VAL A 369 -24.28 -8.76 2.16
C VAL A 369 -25.31 -7.72 2.58
N HIS A 370 -26.58 -8.07 2.53
CA HIS A 370 -27.71 -7.22 2.94
C HIS A 370 -27.88 -7.27 4.45
N VAL A 371 -28.17 -6.14 5.07
CA VAL A 371 -28.33 -5.99 6.52
C VAL A 371 -29.74 -5.48 6.80
N SER A 372 -30.47 -6.13 7.71
CA SER A 372 -31.79 -5.67 8.15
C SER A 372 -31.70 -4.33 8.90
N ALA A 373 -32.73 -3.50 8.83
CA ALA A 373 -32.77 -2.17 9.44
C ALA A 373 -32.57 -2.20 10.98
N ASP A 374 -32.95 -3.29 11.62
CA ASP A 374 -32.76 -3.50 13.06
C ASP A 374 -31.37 -4.09 13.43
N GLY A 375 -30.58 -4.48 12.41
CA GLY A 375 -29.24 -5.05 12.57
C GLY A 375 -29.19 -6.48 13.09
N ARG A 376 -30.30 -7.21 13.06
CA ARG A 376 -30.38 -8.58 13.60
C ARG A 376 -30.16 -9.66 12.56
N GLU A 377 -30.39 -9.34 11.29
CA GLU A 377 -30.28 -10.29 10.19
C GLU A 377 -29.36 -9.77 9.09
N ILE A 378 -28.52 -10.67 8.58
CA ILE A 378 -27.76 -10.48 7.34
C ILE A 378 -28.05 -11.62 6.37
N THR A 379 -28.21 -11.30 5.08
CA THR A 379 -28.53 -12.24 4.01
C THR A 379 -27.63 -12.02 2.81
N PHE A 380 -27.51 -13.05 1.96
CA PHE A 380 -26.65 -13.01 0.77
C PHE A 380 -27.23 -13.92 -0.33
N ASP A 381 -27.33 -13.40 -1.55
CA ASP A 381 -27.68 -14.16 -2.74
C ASP A 381 -26.45 -14.30 -3.66
N PRO A 382 -25.84 -15.49 -3.79
CA PRO A 382 -24.65 -15.68 -4.61
C PRO A 382 -24.84 -15.39 -6.09
N LYS A 383 -26.08 -15.33 -6.59
CA LYS A 383 -26.39 -15.05 -7.99
C LYS A 383 -26.26 -13.55 -8.33
N THR A 384 -26.52 -12.68 -7.37
CA THR A 384 -26.60 -11.24 -7.57
C THR A 384 -25.58 -10.44 -6.76
N ASP A 385 -25.04 -11.00 -5.68
CA ASP A 385 -24.30 -10.26 -4.67
C ASP A 385 -22.79 -10.48 -4.71
N ILE A 386 -22.28 -11.25 -5.68
CA ILE A 386 -20.87 -11.25 -6.05
C ILE A 386 -20.67 -10.21 -7.15
N ILE A 387 -19.93 -9.16 -6.85
CA ILE A 387 -19.69 -8.04 -7.74
C ILE A 387 -18.25 -8.00 -8.25
N ARG A 388 -18.03 -7.41 -9.42
CA ARG A 388 -16.70 -7.06 -9.89
C ARG A 388 -16.27 -5.75 -9.23
N MET A 389 -15.17 -5.81 -8.45
CA MET A 389 -14.60 -4.65 -7.77
C MET A 389 -13.09 -4.68 -7.91
N PRO A 390 -12.46 -3.68 -8.56
CA PRO A 390 -11.01 -3.58 -8.58
C PRO A 390 -10.45 -3.60 -7.14
N GLY A 391 -9.48 -4.48 -6.89
CA GLY A 391 -8.90 -4.65 -5.55
C GLY A 391 -9.77 -5.38 -4.52
N GLY A 392 -10.95 -5.88 -4.88
CA GLY A 392 -11.88 -6.57 -3.96
C GLY A 392 -11.32 -7.82 -3.28
N LYS A 393 -10.22 -8.37 -3.80
CA LYS A 393 -9.46 -9.47 -3.18
C LYS A 393 -8.55 -9.04 -2.02
N THR A 394 -8.37 -7.76 -1.78
CA THR A 394 -7.55 -7.21 -0.71
C THR A 394 -8.39 -6.31 0.21
N LYS A 395 -7.88 -5.93 1.38
CA LYS A 395 -8.60 -4.99 2.25
C LYS A 395 -8.79 -3.65 1.55
N PHE A 396 -9.98 -3.10 1.64
CA PHE A 396 -10.36 -1.78 1.14
C PHE A 396 -11.14 -1.00 2.20
N THR A 397 -11.31 0.30 1.98
CA THR A 397 -12.12 1.20 2.80
C THR A 397 -13.02 2.00 1.89
N ILE A 398 -14.34 1.87 2.04
CA ILE A 398 -15.34 2.59 1.25
C ILE A 398 -15.89 3.77 2.05
N ARG A 399 -15.99 4.95 1.41
CA ARG A 399 -16.65 6.13 1.98
C ARG A 399 -17.51 6.81 0.91
N PHE A 400 -18.67 7.29 1.30
CA PHE A 400 -19.57 8.05 0.44
C PHE A 400 -19.22 9.54 0.48
N ASP A 401 -19.15 10.18 -0.67
CA ASP A 401 -18.96 11.63 -0.83
C ASP A 401 -20.25 12.27 -1.36
N PRO A 402 -20.99 13.01 -0.51
CA PRO A 402 -22.24 13.65 -0.92
C PRO A 402 -22.05 14.77 -1.96
N LYS A 403 -20.82 15.32 -2.12
CA LYS A 403 -20.55 16.35 -3.12
C LYS A 403 -20.51 15.83 -4.55
N THR A 404 -20.13 14.56 -4.73
CA THR A 404 -20.05 13.92 -6.06
C THR A 404 -21.11 12.86 -6.25
N ASP A 405 -21.90 12.56 -5.21
CA ASP A 405 -22.86 11.47 -5.16
C ASP A 405 -22.22 10.14 -5.59
N ARG A 406 -21.07 9.84 -4.94
CA ARG A 406 -20.24 8.67 -5.23
C ARG A 406 -19.65 8.04 -3.99
N TYR A 407 -19.52 6.74 -4.07
CA TYR A 407 -18.68 5.94 -3.17
C TYR A 407 -17.27 5.94 -3.73
N TRP A 408 -16.30 6.16 -2.85
CA TRP A 408 -14.88 6.16 -3.16
C TRP A 408 -14.16 5.11 -2.34
N SER A 409 -13.10 4.53 -2.91
CA SER A 409 -12.24 3.61 -2.18
C SER A 409 -10.79 3.70 -2.65
N LEU A 410 -9.87 3.47 -1.72
CA LEU A 410 -8.45 3.24 -2.00
C LEU A 410 -8.21 1.73 -1.94
N VAL A 411 -7.74 1.15 -3.04
CA VAL A 411 -7.63 -0.29 -3.23
C VAL A 411 -6.28 -0.71 -3.76
N ASN A 412 -5.90 -1.96 -3.48
CA ASN A 412 -4.78 -2.58 -4.18
C ASN A 412 -5.27 -3.24 -5.47
N LYS A 413 -5.11 -2.54 -6.59
CA LYS A 413 -5.44 -3.11 -7.90
C LYS A 413 -4.51 -4.28 -8.20
N ALA A 414 -5.06 -5.46 -8.42
CA ALA A 414 -4.29 -6.63 -8.76
C ALA A 414 -3.71 -6.49 -10.18
N SER A 415 -2.39 -6.63 -10.31
CA SER A 415 -1.70 -6.67 -11.61
C SER A 415 -1.53 -8.10 -12.14
N ASN A 416 -1.83 -9.11 -11.31
CA ASN A 416 -1.77 -10.53 -11.64
C ASN A 416 -2.66 -11.34 -10.68
N PRO A 417 -2.89 -12.66 -10.90
CA PRO A 417 -3.72 -13.51 -10.02
C PRO A 417 -3.21 -13.61 -8.57
N ARG A 418 -1.93 -13.33 -8.33
CA ARG A 418 -1.39 -13.20 -6.98
C ARG A 418 -1.83 -11.85 -6.42
N ALA A 419 -2.40 -11.83 -5.24
CA ALA A 419 -2.84 -10.61 -4.56
C ALA A 419 -1.65 -9.77 -4.06
N VAL A 420 -0.75 -9.40 -4.98
CA VAL A 420 0.35 -8.47 -4.70
C VAL A 420 -0.22 -7.07 -4.52
N ARG A 421 0.35 -6.29 -3.62
CA ARG A 421 -0.22 -5.02 -3.14
C ARG A 421 0.66 -3.82 -3.47
N ASN A 422 1.39 -3.94 -4.58
CA ASN A 422 2.35 -2.94 -5.07
C ASN A 422 1.72 -1.78 -5.86
N VAL A 423 0.41 -1.84 -6.13
CA VAL A 423 -0.35 -0.78 -6.82
C VAL A 423 -1.47 -0.31 -5.91
N LEU A 424 -1.48 0.98 -5.57
CA LEU A 424 -2.58 1.65 -4.88
C LEU A 424 -3.34 2.51 -5.88
N ALA A 425 -4.64 2.27 -6.01
CA ALA A 425 -5.52 2.98 -6.93
C ALA A 425 -6.70 3.61 -6.20
N LEU A 426 -7.18 4.73 -6.75
CA LEU A 426 -8.44 5.36 -6.40
C LEU A 426 -9.52 4.82 -7.32
N ILE A 427 -10.61 4.34 -6.73
CA ILE A 427 -11.78 3.85 -7.46
C ILE A 427 -13.05 4.54 -6.99
N SER A 428 -14.07 4.60 -7.83
CA SER A 428 -15.39 5.12 -7.47
C SER A 428 -16.54 4.29 -8.02
N SER A 429 -17.71 4.45 -7.40
CA SER A 429 -19.00 3.86 -7.84
C SER A 429 -20.14 4.83 -7.53
N ARG A 430 -21.24 4.76 -8.28
CA ARG A 430 -22.48 5.47 -7.97
C ARG A 430 -23.50 4.60 -7.22
N ASN A 431 -23.35 3.28 -7.27
CA ASN A 431 -24.37 2.33 -6.80
C ASN A 431 -23.80 1.18 -5.97
N VAL A 432 -22.53 1.29 -5.51
CA VAL A 432 -21.80 0.27 -4.76
C VAL A 432 -21.48 -1.00 -5.58
N ARG A 433 -22.08 -1.20 -6.72
CA ARG A 433 -21.96 -2.43 -7.55
C ARG A 433 -21.04 -2.24 -8.75
N ASP A 434 -21.11 -1.09 -9.42
CA ASP A 434 -20.33 -0.79 -10.63
C ASP A 434 -19.15 0.12 -10.29
N TRP A 435 -17.97 -0.48 -10.13
CA TRP A 435 -16.74 0.21 -9.75
C TRP A 435 -15.85 0.47 -10.96
N ARG A 436 -15.26 1.65 -10.99
CA ARG A 436 -14.26 2.02 -11.98
C ARG A 436 -12.98 2.57 -11.32
N VAL A 437 -11.83 2.36 -11.98
CA VAL A 437 -10.57 2.97 -11.60
C VAL A 437 -10.53 4.39 -12.10
N GLU A 438 -10.31 5.34 -11.20
CA GLU A 438 -10.18 6.76 -11.54
C GLU A 438 -8.69 7.11 -11.78
N SER A 439 -7.80 6.68 -10.88
CA SER A 439 -6.36 6.91 -11.02
C SER A 439 -5.52 5.88 -10.28
N VAL A 440 -4.26 5.74 -10.68
CA VAL A 440 -3.23 5.01 -9.94
C VAL A 440 -2.42 6.02 -9.15
N LEU A 441 -2.45 5.92 -7.83
CA LEU A 441 -1.83 6.87 -6.91
C LEU A 441 -0.37 6.52 -6.61
N LEU A 442 -0.11 5.24 -6.35
CA LEU A 442 1.22 4.72 -6.03
C LEU A 442 1.43 3.39 -6.74
N MET A 443 2.62 3.19 -7.27
CA MET A 443 3.02 1.93 -7.88
C MET A 443 4.51 1.68 -7.67
N HIS A 444 4.87 0.44 -7.37
CA HIS A 444 6.26 0.00 -7.36
C HIS A 444 6.41 -1.29 -8.21
N PRO A 445 7.44 -1.41 -9.05
CA PRO A 445 7.62 -2.59 -9.92
C PRO A 445 8.02 -3.86 -9.17
N ASP A 446 8.71 -3.74 -8.03
CA ASP A 446 9.01 -4.89 -7.19
C ASP A 446 7.78 -5.31 -6.40
N THR A 447 7.36 -6.56 -6.59
CA THR A 447 6.20 -7.18 -5.94
C THR A 447 6.57 -8.04 -4.73
N GLY A 448 7.86 -8.18 -4.44
CA GLY A 448 8.34 -9.01 -3.34
C GLY A 448 8.41 -8.26 -2.00
N ASN A 449 8.96 -7.05 -2.04
CA ASN A 449 9.27 -6.28 -0.84
C ASN A 449 8.61 -4.90 -0.77
N HIS A 450 7.78 -4.53 -1.77
CA HIS A 450 7.13 -3.24 -1.84
C HIS A 450 5.61 -3.35 -1.94
N ALA A 451 4.89 -2.62 -1.08
CA ALA A 451 3.43 -2.60 -1.07
C ALA A 451 2.89 -1.35 -0.36
N PHE A 452 1.66 -0.96 -0.75
CA PHE A 452 0.88 0.12 -0.16
C PHE A 452 -0.50 -0.43 0.19
N GLN A 453 -0.69 -0.93 1.39
CA GLN A 453 -1.80 -1.83 1.68
C GLN A 453 -2.58 -1.48 2.93
N TYR A 454 -3.75 -2.10 3.11
CA TYR A 454 -4.63 -1.91 4.26
C TYR A 454 -5.00 -0.45 4.52
N VAL A 455 -5.01 0.37 3.49
CA VAL A 455 -5.19 1.82 3.61
C VAL A 455 -6.51 2.14 4.30
N ASP A 456 -6.45 2.94 5.39
CA ASP A 456 -7.58 3.68 5.92
C ASP A 456 -7.41 5.16 5.58
N TRP A 457 -8.53 5.86 5.35
CA TRP A 457 -8.48 7.21 4.82
C TRP A 457 -9.71 8.04 5.22
N GLN A 458 -9.59 9.36 5.12
CA GLN A 458 -10.66 10.33 5.43
C GLN A 458 -10.73 11.41 4.37
N PHE A 459 -11.89 12.03 4.19
CA PHE A 459 -12.00 13.30 3.46
C PHE A 459 -11.45 14.45 4.31
N ASP A 460 -10.60 15.29 3.72
CA ASP A 460 -10.09 16.54 4.30
C ASP A 460 -10.33 17.67 3.32
N GLY A 461 -11.52 18.27 3.35
CA GLY A 461 -11.98 19.26 2.37
C GLY A 461 -12.11 18.67 0.97
N ASN A 462 -11.29 19.14 0.04
CA ASN A 462 -11.23 18.62 -1.33
C ASN A 462 -10.21 17.49 -1.50
N ASN A 463 -9.51 17.12 -0.44
CA ASN A 463 -8.45 16.13 -0.48
C ASN A 463 -8.88 14.83 0.23
N ILE A 464 -8.12 13.76 -0.02
CA ILE A 464 -8.13 12.56 0.81
C ILE A 464 -6.83 12.55 1.63
N ILE A 465 -6.93 12.24 2.93
CA ILE A 465 -5.80 11.86 3.76
C ILE A 465 -5.85 10.38 4.05
N ALA A 466 -4.71 9.71 4.02
CA ALA A 466 -4.64 8.27 4.14
C ALA A 466 -3.45 7.81 4.98
N ALA A 467 -3.65 6.75 5.76
CA ALA A 467 -2.61 5.99 6.43
C ALA A 467 -2.45 4.63 5.74
N SER A 468 -1.24 4.30 5.32
CA SER A 468 -0.92 3.08 4.58
C SER A 468 0.06 2.20 5.36
N ARG A 469 -0.25 0.93 5.46
CA ARG A 469 0.71 -0.11 5.82
C ARG A 469 1.63 -0.32 4.61
N THR A 470 2.87 0.19 4.70
CA THR A 470 3.80 0.28 3.57
C THR A 470 4.98 -0.65 3.77
N ALA A 471 5.15 -1.61 2.87
CA ALA A 471 6.35 -2.41 2.76
C ALA A 471 7.34 -1.70 1.84
N TRP A 472 8.58 -1.49 2.29
CA TRP A 472 9.56 -0.72 1.55
C TRP A 472 11.01 -1.11 1.91
N GLY A 473 11.87 -1.16 0.88
CA GLY A 473 13.29 -1.43 1.07
C GLY A 473 13.56 -2.80 1.69
N ASN A 474 13.98 -2.81 2.95
CA ASN A 474 14.33 -4.03 3.70
C ASN A 474 13.15 -4.68 4.42
N SER A 475 11.91 -4.48 3.97
CA SER A 475 10.76 -5.22 4.51
C SER A 475 10.98 -6.73 4.41
N HIS A 476 10.39 -7.51 5.32
CA HIS A 476 10.46 -8.98 5.27
C HIS A 476 9.87 -9.51 3.96
N ASN A 477 8.74 -8.98 3.53
CA ASN A 477 8.11 -9.20 2.23
C ASN A 477 7.03 -8.12 2.01
N PHE A 478 6.32 -8.19 0.88
CA PHE A 478 5.26 -7.22 0.57
C PHE A 478 4.11 -7.19 1.60
N HIS A 479 3.82 -8.31 2.25
CA HIS A 479 2.76 -8.39 3.27
C HIS A 479 3.26 -7.90 4.63
N ASP A 480 4.45 -8.26 5.04
CA ASP A 480 5.02 -7.97 6.35
C ASP A 480 5.73 -6.61 6.33
N ALA A 481 4.91 -5.58 6.34
CA ALA A 481 5.32 -4.20 6.14
C ALA A 481 6.10 -3.62 7.32
N ASN A 482 7.01 -2.71 7.00
CA ASN A 482 7.93 -2.09 7.97
C ASN A 482 7.67 -0.61 8.22
N TYR A 483 6.72 0.03 7.50
CA TYR A 483 6.35 1.43 7.71
C TYR A 483 4.83 1.61 7.82
N LEU A 484 4.43 2.59 8.65
CA LEU A 484 3.16 3.29 8.53
C LEU A 484 3.44 4.63 7.86
N THR A 485 2.83 4.89 6.71
CA THR A 485 3.04 6.14 5.96
C THR A 485 1.75 6.93 5.80
N PHE A 486 1.86 8.25 5.90
CA PHE A 486 0.79 9.19 5.62
C PHE A 486 0.87 9.69 4.19
N HIS A 487 -0.28 9.77 3.52
CA HIS A 487 -0.42 10.29 2.16
C HIS A 487 -1.54 11.30 2.08
N ARG A 488 -1.42 12.24 1.15
CA ARG A 488 -2.47 13.19 0.79
C ARG A 488 -2.72 13.15 -0.71
N VAL A 489 -3.95 12.84 -1.12
CA VAL A 489 -4.40 12.92 -2.50
C VAL A 489 -5.11 14.25 -2.67
N MET A 490 -4.50 15.13 -3.44
CA MET A 490 -5.00 16.49 -3.68
C MET A 490 -6.14 16.45 -4.68
N ASP A 491 -7.20 17.24 -4.43
CA ASP A 491 -8.35 17.45 -5.32
C ASP A 491 -8.86 16.16 -6.03
N PHE A 492 -9.03 15.10 -5.25
CA PHE A 492 -9.40 13.77 -5.79
C PHE A 492 -10.67 13.77 -6.64
N ARG A 493 -11.56 14.76 -6.47
CA ARG A 493 -12.79 14.88 -7.26
C ARG A 493 -12.55 15.30 -8.69
N SER A 494 -11.40 15.90 -9.01
CA SER A 494 -11.03 16.26 -10.39
C SER A 494 -10.81 15.04 -11.25
N GLU A 495 -10.31 13.93 -10.67
CA GLU A 495 -10.12 12.65 -11.36
C GLU A 495 -11.43 12.12 -11.96
N ALA A 496 -12.56 12.28 -11.26
CA ALA A 496 -13.88 11.85 -11.75
C ALA A 496 -14.47 12.74 -12.85
N ARG A 497 -13.93 13.94 -13.07
CA ARG A 497 -14.45 14.90 -14.06
C ARG A 497 -13.83 14.72 -15.45
N SER A 498 -12.68 14.10 -15.54
CA SER A 498 -11.91 13.96 -16.78
C SER A 498 -12.45 12.92 -17.76
N ILE A 499 -13.56 12.21 -17.42
CA ILE A 499 -14.20 11.22 -18.27
C ILE A 499 -15.70 11.59 -18.40
N LYS A 500 -15.99 12.51 -19.33
CA LYS A 500 -17.33 12.71 -19.87
C LYS A 500 -17.49 11.96 -21.19
#